data_8375436483796a5f76b426210da2476c
#
_entry.id   8375436483796a5f76b426210da2476c
#
_cell.length_a   1.000
_cell.length_b   1.000
_cell.length_c   1.000
_cell.angle_alpha   90.00
_cell.angle_beta   90.00
_cell.angle_gamma   90.00
#
_symmetry.space_group_name_H-M   'P 1'
#
loop_
_entity.id
_entity.type
_entity.pdbx_description
1 polymer ?
#
loop_
_entity_poly.entity_id
_entity_poly.type
_entity_poly.pdbx_seq_one_letter_code
_entity_poly.pdbx_strand_id
1 'polypeptide(L)'
;MNPASSRIQVRRATAADVPEMAATRSADLSAGPADPRMVAYLEGQHHPQHALPPRVAYLATVGGAVAGYIAGHLTRRYGCDGEVQYLYVAPAYRRAGVASMLLRQVAEWFEAAGAARICVDVNDDSPGARPFYANHGAQPLRPHWMVWPDISTVVTGQR
;
A
#
# COMPACT_ATOMS: atom_id res chain seq x y z
N MET A 1 -7.31 -12.79 25.60
CA MET A 1 -6.39 -11.96 24.79
C MET A 1 -6.28 -10.57 25.41
N ASN A 2 -5.09 -10.08 25.58
CA ASN A 2 -4.90 -8.72 26.06
C ASN A 2 -5.30 -7.72 24.98
N PRO A 3 -6.27 -6.82 25.21
CA PRO A 3 -6.68 -5.84 24.20
C PRO A 3 -5.53 -4.99 23.65
N ALA A 4 -4.54 -4.68 24.47
CA ALA A 4 -3.40 -3.88 24.04
C ALA A 4 -2.54 -4.62 23.00
N SER A 5 -2.44 -5.96 23.08
CA SER A 5 -1.63 -6.74 22.13
C SER A 5 -2.32 -6.93 20.78
N SER A 6 -3.64 -6.66 20.69
CA SER A 6 -4.37 -6.77 19.43
C SER A 6 -4.52 -5.42 18.73
N ARG A 7 -3.99 -4.34 19.30
CA ARG A 7 -4.06 -3.02 18.69
C ARG A 7 -3.17 -2.94 17.46
N ILE A 8 -3.75 -2.47 16.37
CA ILE A 8 -3.02 -2.21 15.15
C ILE A 8 -2.31 -0.86 15.27
N GLN A 9 -1.01 -0.85 15.01
CA GLN A 9 -0.23 0.38 14.97
C GLN A 9 0.32 0.55 13.57
N VAL A 10 0.30 1.78 13.06
CA VAL A 10 0.85 2.12 11.75
C VAL A 10 1.96 3.14 11.95
N ARG A 11 3.11 2.87 11.36
CA ARG A 11 4.24 3.79 11.40
C ARG A 11 5.01 3.74 10.09
N ARG A 12 5.84 4.74 9.85
CA ARG A 12 6.71 4.76 8.69
C ARG A 12 7.72 3.62 8.79
N ALA A 13 7.89 2.88 7.69
CA ALA A 13 8.89 1.82 7.61
C ALA A 13 10.27 2.44 7.35
N THR A 14 11.30 1.77 7.86
CA THR A 14 12.69 2.11 7.63
C THR A 14 13.40 0.96 6.93
N ALA A 15 14.64 1.17 6.50
CA ALA A 15 15.43 0.10 5.88
C ALA A 15 15.55 -1.13 6.80
N ALA A 16 15.59 -0.91 8.12
CA ALA A 16 15.69 -2.00 9.09
C ALA A 16 14.45 -2.91 9.10
N ASP A 17 13.31 -2.42 8.64
CA ASP A 17 12.05 -3.19 8.60
C ASP A 17 11.93 -4.08 7.36
N VAL A 18 12.67 -3.80 6.31
CA VAL A 18 12.52 -4.46 5.02
C VAL A 18 12.68 -5.98 5.09
N PRO A 19 13.66 -6.54 5.80
CA PRO A 19 13.79 -8.01 5.89
C PRO A 19 12.54 -8.68 6.46
N GLU A 20 11.95 -8.13 7.52
CA GLU A 20 10.75 -8.70 8.13
C GLU A 20 9.53 -8.53 7.23
N MET A 21 9.40 -7.39 6.56
CA MET A 21 8.32 -7.17 5.59
C MET A 21 8.38 -8.21 4.47
N ALA A 22 9.56 -8.43 3.91
CA ALA A 22 9.77 -9.41 2.85
C ALA A 22 9.50 -10.83 3.33
N ALA A 23 9.97 -11.18 4.53
CA ALA A 23 9.77 -12.52 5.11
C ALA A 23 8.28 -12.78 5.35
N THR A 24 7.54 -11.82 5.86
CA THR A 24 6.10 -11.94 6.10
C THR A 24 5.35 -12.20 4.78
N ARG A 25 5.70 -11.46 3.74
CA ARG A 25 5.09 -11.63 2.42
C ARG A 25 5.44 -12.99 1.81
N SER A 26 6.70 -13.40 1.92
CA SER A 26 7.16 -14.67 1.35
C SER A 26 6.59 -15.89 2.05
N ALA A 27 6.24 -15.76 3.33
CA ALA A 27 5.62 -16.85 4.09
C ALA A 27 4.16 -17.08 3.71
N ASP A 28 3.53 -16.13 3.03
CA ASP A 28 2.11 -16.21 2.64
C ASP A 28 1.98 -16.89 1.28
N LEU A 29 1.75 -18.19 1.29
CA LEU A 29 1.61 -18.96 0.05
C LEU A 29 0.36 -18.58 -0.73
N SER A 30 -0.67 -18.02 -0.07
CA SER A 30 -1.92 -17.62 -0.74
C SER A 30 -1.76 -16.33 -1.55
N ALA A 31 -0.71 -15.55 -1.30
CA ALA A 31 -0.50 -14.28 -1.98
C ALA A 31 0.17 -14.41 -3.35
N GLY A 32 0.51 -15.64 -3.76
CA GLY A 32 1.22 -15.87 -5.01
C GLY A 32 2.70 -15.46 -4.92
N PRO A 33 3.44 -15.53 -6.02
CA PRO A 33 4.85 -15.19 -6.01
C PRO A 33 5.07 -13.72 -5.63
N ALA A 34 6.06 -13.46 -4.78
CA ALA A 34 6.47 -12.10 -4.47
C ALA A 34 7.19 -11.49 -5.67
N ASP A 35 7.02 -10.19 -5.87
CA ASP A 35 7.77 -9.46 -6.88
C ASP A 35 9.24 -9.43 -6.44
N PRO A 36 10.16 -9.98 -7.24
CA PRO A 36 11.58 -10.02 -6.87
C PRO A 36 12.22 -8.65 -6.73
N ARG A 37 11.56 -7.59 -7.25
CA ARG A 37 12.07 -6.23 -7.17
C ARG A 37 11.57 -5.49 -5.92
N MET A 38 10.66 -6.10 -5.15
CA MET A 38 10.04 -5.43 -4.01
C MET A 38 11.07 -4.99 -2.96
N VAL A 39 12.00 -5.86 -2.59
CA VAL A 39 13.03 -5.52 -1.61
C VAL A 39 13.88 -4.35 -2.11
N ALA A 40 14.32 -4.42 -3.37
CA ALA A 40 15.11 -3.34 -3.96
C ALA A 40 14.32 -2.02 -4.00
N TYR A 41 13.01 -2.09 -4.30
CA TYR A 41 12.15 -0.90 -4.28
C TYR A 41 12.07 -0.32 -2.86
N LEU A 42 11.80 -1.16 -1.86
CA LEU A 42 11.68 -0.71 -0.48
C LEU A 42 12.99 -0.12 0.05
N GLU A 43 14.13 -0.60 -0.46
CA GLU A 43 15.46 -0.09 -0.09
C GLU A 43 15.89 1.14 -0.91
N GLY A 44 15.06 1.58 -1.87
CA GLY A 44 15.37 2.73 -2.70
C GLY A 44 16.31 2.43 -3.87
N GLN A 45 16.53 1.16 -4.20
CA GLN A 45 17.47 0.73 -5.24
C GLN A 45 16.80 0.45 -6.58
N HIS A 46 15.49 0.16 -6.59
CA HIS A 46 14.74 -0.08 -7.82
C HIS A 46 13.75 1.05 -8.05
N HIS A 47 13.73 1.58 -9.27
CA HIS A 47 12.84 2.66 -9.66
C HIS A 47 11.87 2.16 -10.73
N PRO A 48 10.57 1.96 -10.40
CA PRO A 48 9.57 1.60 -11.41
C PRO A 48 9.51 2.64 -12.53
N GLN A 49 9.04 2.21 -13.70
CA GLN A 49 8.89 3.11 -14.84
C GLN A 49 8.03 4.31 -14.46
N HIS A 50 8.47 5.50 -14.84
CA HIS A 50 7.81 6.78 -14.54
C HIS A 50 7.82 7.19 -13.06
N ALA A 51 8.45 6.42 -12.18
CA ALA A 51 8.53 6.78 -10.76
C ALA A 51 9.39 8.02 -10.58
N LEU A 52 8.92 8.90 -9.71
CA LEU A 52 9.61 10.12 -9.29
C LEU A 52 9.80 10.08 -7.78
N PRO A 53 10.89 10.65 -7.27
CA PRO A 53 11.01 10.83 -5.83
C PRO A 53 10.04 11.88 -5.33
N PRO A 54 9.67 11.89 -4.06
CA PRO A 54 10.03 10.88 -3.06
C PRO A 54 9.17 9.62 -3.13
N ARG A 55 9.57 8.61 -2.35
CA ARG A 55 8.78 7.41 -2.09
C ARG A 55 8.61 7.23 -0.59
N VAL A 56 7.65 6.40 -0.20
CA VAL A 56 7.35 6.15 1.20
C VAL A 56 6.87 4.71 1.36
N ALA A 57 7.11 4.14 2.53
CA ALA A 57 6.49 2.90 2.96
C ALA A 57 6.01 3.06 4.38
N TYR A 58 4.83 2.49 4.67
CA TYR A 58 4.26 2.41 6.01
C TYR A 58 4.05 0.96 6.39
N LEU A 59 4.19 0.69 7.67
CA LEU A 59 4.15 -0.65 8.24
C LEU A 59 3.05 -0.69 9.28
N ALA A 60 2.21 -1.72 9.22
CA ALA A 60 1.24 -2.02 10.27
C ALA A 60 1.78 -3.16 11.13
N THR A 61 1.71 -3.00 12.44
CA THR A 61 2.12 -4.03 13.41
C THR A 61 1.00 -4.33 14.37
N VAL A 62 0.97 -5.58 14.85
CA VAL A 62 0.06 -6.04 15.89
C VAL A 62 0.92 -6.80 16.90
N GLY A 63 1.00 -6.28 18.13
CA GLY A 63 1.86 -6.88 19.15
C GLY A 63 3.33 -6.94 18.75
N GLY A 64 3.80 -5.98 17.95
CA GLY A 64 5.17 -5.93 17.44
C GLY A 64 5.43 -6.76 16.19
N ALA A 65 4.48 -7.61 15.76
CA ALA A 65 4.63 -8.42 14.55
C ALA A 65 4.12 -7.66 13.33
N VAL A 66 4.78 -7.85 12.18
CA VAL A 66 4.35 -7.24 10.92
C VAL A 66 3.01 -7.83 10.49
N ALA A 67 1.99 -6.97 10.40
CA ALA A 67 0.65 -7.35 9.94
C ALA A 67 0.44 -7.01 8.47
N GLY A 68 1.13 -6.00 7.96
CA GLY A 68 1.00 -5.58 6.57
C GLY A 68 1.83 -4.35 6.28
N TYR A 69 1.84 -3.92 5.02
CA TYR A 69 2.57 -2.72 4.61
C TYR A 69 1.97 -2.13 3.35
N ILE A 70 2.26 -0.86 3.12
CA ILE A 70 1.92 -0.15 1.89
C ILE A 70 3.12 0.70 1.48
N ALA A 71 3.33 0.84 0.17
CA ALA A 71 4.40 1.68 -0.34
C ALA A 71 3.92 2.40 -1.60
N GLY A 72 4.42 3.60 -1.80
CA GLY A 72 4.08 4.40 -2.95
C GLY A 72 5.14 5.44 -3.25
N HIS A 73 4.96 6.15 -4.36
CA HIS A 73 5.89 7.16 -4.83
C HIS A 73 5.14 8.17 -5.71
N LEU A 74 5.76 9.29 -5.98
CA LEU A 74 5.24 10.21 -6.97
C LEU A 74 5.49 9.64 -8.37
N THR A 75 4.69 10.06 -9.36
CA THR A 75 4.79 9.51 -10.72
C THR A 75 4.29 10.53 -11.74
N ARG A 76 4.49 10.21 -13.01
CA ARG A 76 3.84 10.88 -14.15
C ARG A 76 2.99 9.91 -14.95
N ARG A 77 2.86 8.68 -14.48
CA ARG A 77 2.16 7.63 -15.21
C ARG A 77 0.69 8.01 -15.39
N TYR A 78 0.22 7.94 -16.64
CA TYR A 78 -1.19 8.17 -17.00
C TYR A 78 -1.76 9.50 -16.49
N GLY A 79 -0.93 10.53 -16.39
CA GLY A 79 -1.37 11.82 -15.89
C GLY A 79 -1.63 11.86 -14.39
N CYS A 80 -1.18 10.86 -13.65
CA CYS A 80 -1.31 10.81 -12.20
C CYS A 80 -0.14 11.51 -11.52
N ASP A 81 -0.37 11.92 -10.27
CA ASP A 81 0.64 12.57 -9.45
C ASP A 81 1.40 11.58 -8.58
N GLY A 82 0.78 10.47 -8.26
CA GLY A 82 1.37 9.43 -7.44
C GLY A 82 0.82 8.05 -7.77
N GLU A 83 1.49 7.04 -7.24
CA GLU A 83 1.15 5.63 -7.47
C GLU A 83 1.34 4.85 -6.19
N VAL A 84 0.35 4.00 -5.86
CA VAL A 84 0.50 2.97 -4.83
C VAL A 84 1.18 1.78 -5.50
N GLN A 85 2.38 1.43 -5.03
CA GLN A 85 3.18 0.36 -5.64
C GLN A 85 2.92 -0.99 -5.01
N TYR A 86 2.81 -1.06 -3.68
CA TYR A 86 2.59 -2.30 -2.95
C TYR A 86 1.59 -2.07 -1.83
N LEU A 87 0.68 -3.03 -1.65
CA LEU A 87 -0.19 -3.12 -0.48
C LEU A 87 -0.33 -4.61 -0.15
N TYR A 88 0.02 -4.96 1.07
CA TYR A 88 -0.04 -6.33 1.53
C TYR A 88 -0.52 -6.40 2.98
N VAL A 89 -1.39 -7.35 3.28
CA VAL A 89 -1.83 -7.68 4.63
C VAL A 89 -1.70 -9.18 4.83
N ALA A 90 -1.01 -9.59 5.89
CA ALA A 90 -0.83 -11.01 6.21
C ALA A 90 -2.18 -11.68 6.52
N PRO A 91 -2.35 -12.98 6.16
CA PRO A 91 -3.65 -13.64 6.30
C PRO A 91 -4.27 -13.57 7.69
N ALA A 92 -3.45 -13.69 8.75
CA ALA A 92 -3.92 -13.66 10.12
C ALA A 92 -4.57 -12.32 10.51
N TYR A 93 -4.29 -11.26 9.78
CA TYR A 93 -4.73 -9.91 10.12
C TYR A 93 -5.71 -9.34 9.09
N ARG A 94 -6.16 -10.15 8.13
CA ARG A 94 -7.15 -9.71 7.14
C ARG A 94 -8.50 -9.51 7.80
N ARG A 95 -9.33 -8.63 7.20
CA ARG A 95 -10.67 -8.25 7.69
C ARG A 95 -10.65 -7.56 9.05
N ALA A 96 -9.49 -7.06 9.48
CA ALA A 96 -9.33 -6.31 10.72
C ALA A 96 -9.14 -4.82 10.49
N GLY A 97 -9.27 -4.35 9.23
CA GLY A 97 -9.10 -2.94 8.90
C GLY A 97 -7.67 -2.50 8.64
N VAL A 98 -6.71 -3.41 8.60
CA VAL A 98 -5.30 -3.07 8.40
C VAL A 98 -5.09 -2.38 7.06
N ALA A 99 -5.63 -2.93 5.97
CA ALA A 99 -5.47 -2.36 4.64
C ALA A 99 -6.03 -0.94 4.56
N SER A 100 -7.19 -0.70 5.19
CA SER A 100 -7.81 0.63 5.20
C SER A 100 -6.96 1.63 5.97
N MET A 101 -6.38 1.22 7.10
CA MET A 101 -5.50 2.08 7.88
C MET A 101 -4.23 2.44 7.10
N LEU A 102 -3.65 1.46 6.41
CA LEU A 102 -2.46 1.68 5.59
C LEU A 102 -2.76 2.61 4.41
N LEU A 103 -3.88 2.37 3.73
CA LEU A 103 -4.29 3.22 2.60
C LEU A 103 -4.50 4.67 3.06
N ARG A 104 -5.18 4.86 4.19
CA ARG A 104 -5.38 6.20 4.74
C ARG A 104 -4.04 6.87 5.03
N GLN A 105 -3.10 6.14 5.59
CA GLN A 105 -1.79 6.69 5.93
C GLN A 105 -1.01 7.15 4.70
N VAL A 106 -1.01 6.34 3.64
CA VAL A 106 -0.32 6.76 2.41
C VAL A 106 -1.08 7.89 1.71
N ALA A 107 -2.41 7.91 1.83
CA ALA A 107 -3.22 8.99 1.28
C ALA A 107 -2.87 10.34 1.94
N GLU A 108 -2.68 10.35 3.25
CA GLU A 108 -2.22 11.54 3.98
C GLU A 108 -0.85 12.00 3.48
N TRP A 109 0.03 11.05 3.21
CA TRP A 109 1.35 11.36 2.68
C TRP A 109 1.27 11.98 1.27
N PHE A 110 0.45 11.41 0.40
CA PHE A 110 0.25 11.97 -0.95
C PHE A 110 -0.33 13.39 -0.88
N GLU A 111 -1.34 13.57 -0.02
CA GLU A 111 -1.95 14.89 0.15
C GLU A 111 -0.93 15.92 0.63
N ALA A 112 -0.10 15.56 1.60
CA ALA A 112 0.95 16.44 2.11
C ALA A 112 2.01 16.75 1.04
N ALA A 113 2.22 15.84 0.10
CA ALA A 113 3.16 16.02 -1.01
C ALA A 113 2.54 16.82 -2.18
N GLY A 114 1.28 17.21 -2.08
CA GLY A 114 0.60 17.94 -3.14
C GLY A 114 0.08 17.05 -4.27
N ALA A 115 0.06 15.74 -4.08
CA ALA A 115 -0.39 14.79 -5.08
C ALA A 115 -1.87 14.47 -4.87
N ALA A 116 -2.69 14.72 -5.87
CA ALA A 116 -4.14 14.50 -5.79
C ALA A 116 -4.58 13.26 -6.54
N ARG A 117 -4.13 13.08 -7.78
CA ARG A 117 -4.56 11.99 -8.65
C ARG A 117 -3.59 10.82 -8.50
N ILE A 118 -4.08 9.72 -7.93
CA ILE A 118 -3.24 8.57 -7.56
C ILE A 118 -3.73 7.33 -8.29
N CYS A 119 -2.81 6.61 -8.93
CA CYS A 119 -3.13 5.36 -9.61
C CYS A 119 -2.58 4.15 -8.85
N VAL A 120 -3.14 2.99 -9.17
CA VAL A 120 -2.70 1.70 -8.62
C VAL A 120 -2.89 0.61 -9.67
N ASP A 121 -1.89 -0.25 -9.80
CA ASP A 121 -1.98 -1.44 -10.64
C ASP A 121 -2.77 -2.51 -9.90
N VAL A 122 -3.84 -3.01 -10.51
CA VAL A 122 -4.68 -4.04 -9.92
C VAL A 122 -4.48 -5.34 -10.71
N ASN A 123 -3.68 -6.21 -10.13
CA ASN A 123 -3.32 -7.48 -10.74
C ASN A 123 -4.49 -8.46 -10.67
N ASP A 124 -4.71 -9.23 -11.73
CA ASP A 124 -5.76 -10.27 -11.77
C ASP A 124 -5.50 -11.38 -10.75
N ASP A 125 -4.26 -11.54 -10.28
CA ASP A 125 -3.92 -12.53 -9.25
C ASP A 125 -4.37 -12.13 -7.85
N SER A 126 -4.95 -10.94 -7.68
CA SER A 126 -5.42 -10.44 -6.38
C SER A 126 -6.91 -10.11 -6.46
N PRO A 127 -7.79 -11.13 -6.44
CA PRO A 127 -9.22 -10.91 -6.72
C PRO A 127 -9.94 -9.98 -5.73
N GLY A 128 -9.40 -9.82 -4.52
CA GLY A 128 -9.97 -8.89 -3.54
C GLY A 128 -9.52 -7.45 -3.69
N ALA A 129 -8.50 -7.18 -4.51
CA ALA A 129 -7.90 -5.86 -4.59
C ALA A 129 -8.84 -4.84 -5.26
N ARG A 130 -9.41 -5.19 -6.40
CA ARG A 130 -10.28 -4.26 -7.13
C ARG A 130 -11.49 -3.82 -6.29
N PRO A 131 -12.27 -4.73 -5.67
CA PRO A 131 -13.37 -4.31 -4.79
C PRO A 131 -12.90 -3.47 -3.62
N PHE A 132 -11.75 -3.80 -3.03
CA PHE A 132 -11.19 -3.03 -1.93
C PHE A 132 -10.93 -1.57 -2.34
N TYR A 133 -10.23 -1.39 -3.47
CA TYR A 133 -9.92 -0.05 -3.95
C TYR A 133 -11.18 0.71 -4.35
N ALA A 134 -12.14 0.03 -5.01
CA ALA A 134 -13.41 0.64 -5.38
C ALA A 134 -14.20 1.10 -4.16
N ASN A 135 -14.21 0.30 -3.09
CA ASN A 135 -14.86 0.65 -1.84
C ASN A 135 -14.22 1.87 -1.17
N HIS A 136 -12.99 2.21 -1.54
CA HIS A 136 -12.28 3.39 -1.03
C HIS A 136 -12.24 4.53 -2.04
N GLY A 137 -13.11 4.49 -3.06
CA GLY A 137 -13.30 5.61 -3.99
C GLY A 137 -12.50 5.54 -5.27
N ALA A 138 -11.70 4.50 -5.48
CA ALA A 138 -10.97 4.35 -6.73
C ALA A 138 -11.92 3.95 -7.86
N GLN A 139 -11.62 4.41 -9.06
CA GLN A 139 -12.40 4.19 -10.27
C GLN A 139 -11.55 3.46 -11.31
N PRO A 140 -12.17 2.73 -12.25
CA PRO A 140 -11.40 2.16 -13.36
C PRO A 140 -10.69 3.26 -14.14
N LEU A 141 -9.42 3.03 -14.49
CA LEU A 141 -8.63 3.95 -15.31
C LEU A 141 -8.38 3.37 -16.69
N ARG A 142 -7.88 2.14 -16.73
CA ARG A 142 -7.59 1.38 -17.93
C ARG A 142 -7.40 -0.09 -17.52
N PRO A 143 -7.27 -1.04 -18.45
CA PRO A 143 -7.06 -2.44 -18.06
C PRO A 143 -5.95 -2.58 -17.02
N HIS A 144 -6.23 -3.29 -15.93
CA HIS A 144 -5.34 -3.53 -14.78
C HIS A 144 -5.03 -2.31 -13.92
N TRP A 145 -5.62 -1.13 -14.18
CA TRP A 145 -5.33 0.09 -13.43
C TRP A 145 -6.59 0.75 -12.89
N MET A 146 -6.48 1.27 -11.67
CA MET A 146 -7.51 2.09 -11.04
C MET A 146 -6.91 3.43 -10.63
N VAL A 147 -7.77 4.41 -10.38
CA VAL A 147 -7.35 5.77 -10.05
C VAL A 147 -8.27 6.38 -9.01
N TRP A 148 -7.68 7.09 -8.05
CA TRP A 148 -8.39 8.05 -7.21
C TRP A 148 -8.24 9.42 -7.88
N PRO A 149 -9.33 10.03 -8.37
CA PRO A 149 -9.22 11.38 -8.96
C PRO A 149 -8.74 12.41 -7.93
N ASP A 150 -9.10 12.19 -6.65
CA ASP A 150 -8.67 13.03 -5.53
C ASP A 150 -8.47 12.15 -4.31
N ILE A 151 -7.21 11.93 -3.96
CA ILE A 151 -6.85 11.04 -2.84
C ILE A 151 -7.30 11.58 -1.48
N SER A 152 -7.59 12.87 -1.38
CA SER A 152 -8.05 13.45 -0.12
C SER A 152 -9.38 12.84 0.34
N THR A 153 -10.16 12.27 -0.58
CA THR A 153 -11.42 11.60 -0.23
C THR A 153 -11.17 10.36 0.65
N VAL A 154 -10.02 9.71 0.52
CA VAL A 154 -9.63 8.59 1.38
C VAL A 154 -9.36 9.09 2.79
N VAL A 155 -8.68 10.23 2.91
CA VAL A 155 -8.34 10.84 4.21
C VAL A 155 -9.60 11.25 4.96
N THR A 156 -10.56 11.86 4.27
CA THR A 156 -11.81 12.33 4.88
C THR A 156 -12.84 11.20 5.09
N GLY A 157 -12.61 10.03 4.50
CA GLY A 157 -13.57 8.93 4.55
C GLY A 157 -14.77 9.12 3.64
N GLN A 158 -14.76 10.10 2.75
CA GLN A 158 -15.82 10.32 1.77
C GLN A 158 -15.65 9.37 0.59
N ARG A 159 -16.75 8.83 0.11
CA ARG A 159 -16.77 7.87 -0.99
C ARG A 159 -17.68 8.35 -2.11
#